data_fda99c4f0e944eaee5badf4c892f0974
#
_entry.id   fda99c4f0e944eaee5badf4c892f0974
#
_cell.length_a   1.000
_cell.length_b   1.000
_cell.length_c   1.000
_cell.angle_alpha   90.00
_cell.angle_beta   90.00
_cell.angle_gamma   90.00
#
_symmetry.space_group_name_H-M   'P 1'
#
loop_
_entity.id
_entity.type
_entity.pdbx_description
1 polymer ?
#
loop_
_entity_poly.entity_id
_entity_poly.type
_entity_poly.pdbx_seq_one_letter_code
_entity_poly.pdbx_strand_id
1 'polypeptide(L)'
;GTSKLEWATLLTDIQRAVRKYHNENFTITFDCASPFLATANGQVYIQTETEDRTKWVYRMVPSVDDKKYATDTRLFRDAVLQDGIFKNFTDSPLTQNIKVSDVCIYKPGDVNKIGKEGKTSWDSFSYAIQMGHNVWSHINAVQEANRQYDNNVIPAMLVDESFDRIYFKDVVEAIFATDNRDTANAVIEEFSKFWMSIIGTRGAVGKKTVNATTQFSNLFEEV
;
A
#
# COMPACT_ATOMS: atom_id res chain seq x y z
N GLY A 1 -3.84 9.52 3.05
CA GLY A 1 -3.29 8.52 2.17
C GLY A 1 -3.19 7.13 2.78
N THR A 2 -3.73 6.14 2.10
CA THR A 2 -3.73 4.75 2.53
C THR A 2 -2.79 3.97 1.62
N SER A 3 -1.59 3.67 2.11
CA SER A 3 -0.58 2.92 1.33
C SER A 3 -0.36 1.50 1.81
N LYS A 4 -0.69 1.19 3.06
CA LYS A 4 -0.56 -0.16 3.61
C LYS A 4 -1.69 -1.06 3.12
N LEU A 5 -1.35 -2.28 2.69
CA LEU A 5 -2.30 -3.26 2.17
C LEU A 5 -3.32 -3.69 3.22
N GLU A 6 -2.89 -3.86 4.46
CA GLU A 6 -3.75 -4.22 5.59
C GLU A 6 -4.83 -3.16 5.84
N TRP A 7 -4.47 -1.87 5.71
CA TRP A 7 -5.43 -0.79 5.85
C TRP A 7 -6.43 -0.73 4.70
N ALA A 8 -5.99 -1.04 3.48
CA ALA A 8 -6.90 -1.15 2.33
C ALA A 8 -7.92 -2.27 2.54
N THR A 9 -7.48 -3.42 3.06
CA THR A 9 -8.34 -4.57 3.39
C THR A 9 -9.33 -4.22 4.50
N LEU A 10 -8.87 -3.55 5.56
CA LEU A 10 -9.70 -3.05 6.64
C LEU A 10 -10.83 -2.13 6.13
N LEU A 11 -10.50 -1.16 5.28
CA LEU A 11 -11.48 -0.25 4.70
C LEU A 11 -12.48 -0.99 3.80
N THR A 12 -12.03 -2.04 3.12
CA THR A 12 -12.91 -2.91 2.31
C THR A 12 -13.90 -3.66 3.19
N ASP A 13 -13.49 -4.16 4.36
CA ASP A 13 -14.40 -4.82 5.30
C ASP A 13 -15.47 -3.87 5.84
N ILE A 14 -15.07 -2.67 6.23
CA ILE A 14 -16.04 -1.64 6.67
C ILE A 14 -17.05 -1.34 5.55
N GLN A 15 -16.56 -1.15 4.31
CA GLN A 15 -17.44 -0.91 3.17
C GLN A 15 -18.42 -2.06 2.96
N ARG A 16 -17.96 -3.30 3.05
CA ARG A 16 -18.80 -4.51 2.87
C ARG A 16 -19.88 -4.60 3.96
N ALA A 17 -19.53 -4.33 5.22
CA ALA A 17 -20.48 -4.35 6.32
C ALA A 17 -21.55 -3.26 6.17
N VAL A 18 -21.15 -2.02 5.85
CA VAL A 18 -22.13 -0.94 5.62
C VAL A 18 -23.04 -1.26 4.43
N ARG A 19 -22.50 -1.83 3.34
CA ARG A 19 -23.32 -2.25 2.20
C ARG A 19 -24.31 -3.34 2.54
N LYS A 20 -23.89 -4.29 3.35
CA LYS A 20 -24.74 -5.42 3.76
C LYS A 20 -25.92 -4.99 4.61
N TYR A 21 -25.72 -4.07 5.53
CA TYR A 21 -26.67 -3.77 6.58
C TYR A 21 -27.41 -2.43 6.42
N HIS A 22 -26.85 -1.45 5.73
CA HIS A 22 -27.40 -0.10 5.73
C HIS A 22 -27.59 0.49 4.32
N ASN A 23 -26.58 0.50 3.48
CA ASN A 23 -26.63 1.17 2.18
C ASN A 23 -25.77 0.44 1.14
N GLU A 24 -26.40 -0.30 0.25
CA GLU A 24 -25.72 -1.07 -0.81
C GLU A 24 -24.83 -0.23 -1.72
N ASN A 25 -25.14 1.07 -1.85
CA ASN A 25 -24.39 2.01 -2.69
C ASN A 25 -23.25 2.72 -1.93
N PHE A 26 -23.05 2.42 -0.65
CA PHE A 26 -21.98 3.03 0.14
C PHE A 26 -20.61 2.70 -0.45
N THR A 27 -19.74 3.72 -0.57
CA THR A 27 -18.41 3.54 -1.13
C THR A 27 -17.38 4.27 -0.27
N ILE A 28 -16.31 3.56 0.07
CA ILE A 28 -15.10 4.15 0.66
C ILE A 28 -14.08 4.30 -0.44
N THR A 29 -13.65 5.52 -0.69
CA THR A 29 -12.52 5.82 -1.59
C THR A 29 -11.31 6.23 -0.77
N PHE A 30 -10.15 5.79 -1.19
CA PHE A 30 -8.88 6.19 -0.58
C PHE A 30 -7.83 6.40 -1.66
N ASP A 31 -6.89 7.27 -1.36
CA ASP A 31 -5.77 7.58 -2.22
C ASP A 31 -4.43 7.33 -1.51
N CYS A 32 -3.36 7.26 -2.26
CA CYS A 32 -2.03 7.40 -1.71
C CYS A 32 -1.06 7.95 -2.75
N ALA A 33 -0.10 8.72 -2.27
CA ALA A 33 0.97 9.26 -3.10
C ALA A 33 2.15 8.27 -3.27
N SER A 34 2.13 7.11 -2.61
CA SER A 34 3.28 6.20 -2.54
C SER A 34 3.81 5.74 -3.89
N PRO A 35 3.00 5.33 -4.89
CA PRO A 35 3.52 4.93 -6.20
C PRO A 35 4.18 6.09 -6.94
N PHE A 36 3.64 7.31 -6.81
CA PHE A 36 4.22 8.51 -7.41
C PHE A 36 5.54 8.91 -6.74
N LEU A 37 5.57 8.87 -5.41
CA LEU A 37 6.77 9.14 -4.62
C LEU A 37 7.87 8.09 -4.87
N ALA A 38 7.50 6.81 -5.02
CA ALA A 38 8.43 5.76 -5.38
C ALA A 38 9.11 6.09 -6.72
N THR A 39 8.35 6.46 -7.74
CA THR A 39 8.91 6.88 -9.04
C THR A 39 9.80 8.11 -8.90
N ALA A 40 9.36 9.13 -8.16
CA ALA A 40 10.14 10.35 -7.94
C ALA A 40 11.47 10.08 -7.21
N ASN A 41 11.53 9.00 -6.43
CA ASN A 41 12.74 8.51 -5.76
C ASN A 41 13.51 7.45 -6.57
N GLY A 42 13.20 7.26 -7.84
CA GLY A 42 13.83 6.28 -8.70
C GLY A 42 13.61 4.84 -8.31
N GLN A 43 12.43 4.53 -7.74
CA GLN A 43 12.08 3.20 -7.28
C GLN A 43 11.00 2.56 -8.16
N VAL A 44 11.15 1.29 -8.44
CA VAL A 44 10.21 0.49 -9.23
C VAL A 44 9.64 -0.62 -8.37
N TYR A 45 8.32 -0.77 -8.36
CA TYR A 45 7.66 -1.90 -7.74
C TYR A 45 7.90 -3.17 -8.58
N ILE A 46 8.34 -4.22 -7.94
CA ILE A 46 8.63 -5.49 -8.61
C ILE A 46 7.66 -6.58 -8.26
N GLN A 47 7.23 -6.65 -7.02
CA GLN A 47 6.26 -7.63 -6.55
C GLN A 47 5.58 -7.19 -5.25
N THR A 48 4.52 -7.89 -4.90
CA THR A 48 3.84 -7.80 -3.61
C THR A 48 3.94 -9.13 -2.89
N GLU A 49 4.20 -9.09 -1.60
CA GLU A 49 4.22 -10.25 -0.72
C GLU A 49 3.06 -10.15 0.26
N THR A 50 2.20 -11.15 0.28
CA THR A 50 1.00 -11.24 1.13
C THR A 50 0.82 -12.63 1.75
N GLU A 51 1.80 -13.53 1.60
CA GLU A 51 1.74 -14.89 2.15
C GLU A 51 2.05 -14.91 3.65
N ASP A 52 2.90 -14.00 4.12
CA ASP A 52 3.24 -13.86 5.53
C ASP A 52 2.23 -12.91 6.20
N ARG A 53 1.40 -13.46 7.06
CA ARG A 53 0.38 -12.70 7.82
C ARG A 53 0.95 -11.54 8.64
N THR A 54 2.21 -11.60 9.01
CA THR A 54 2.87 -10.56 9.82
C THR A 54 3.46 -9.45 8.98
N LYS A 55 3.60 -9.66 7.67
CA LYS A 55 4.32 -8.74 6.80
C LYS A 55 3.77 -8.72 5.39
N TRP A 56 2.81 -7.86 5.15
CA TRP A 56 2.35 -7.55 3.81
C TRP A 56 3.13 -6.35 3.26
N VAL A 57 3.88 -6.53 2.19
CA VAL A 57 4.80 -5.51 1.70
C VAL A 57 4.84 -5.41 0.18
N TYR A 58 5.12 -4.20 -0.30
CA TYR A 58 5.60 -3.97 -1.66
C TYR A 58 7.12 -4.14 -1.71
N ARG A 59 7.62 -4.88 -2.69
CA ARG A 59 9.04 -4.93 -2.99
C ARG A 59 9.36 -3.94 -4.08
N MET A 60 10.37 -3.12 -3.82
CA MET A 60 10.84 -2.10 -4.74
C MET A 60 12.35 -2.23 -4.89
N VAL A 61 12.84 -1.90 -6.08
CA VAL A 61 14.26 -1.82 -6.40
C VAL A 61 14.55 -0.48 -7.07
N PRO A 62 15.80 0.00 -7.03
CA PRO A 62 16.20 1.16 -7.82
C PRO A 62 15.94 0.93 -9.30
N SER A 63 15.44 1.95 -9.98
CA SER A 63 15.28 1.93 -11.43
C SER A 63 16.64 1.92 -12.14
N VAL A 64 16.67 1.33 -13.32
CA VAL A 64 17.86 1.38 -14.20
C VAL A 64 17.81 2.68 -15.00
N ASP A 65 18.64 3.65 -14.61
CA ASP A 65 18.65 5.00 -15.16
C ASP A 65 20.03 5.58 -15.47
N ASP A 66 21.09 4.76 -15.45
CA ASP A 66 22.46 5.20 -15.73
C ASP A 66 22.70 5.31 -17.26
N LYS A 67 23.60 6.21 -17.67
CA LYS A 67 24.05 6.39 -19.07
C LYS A 67 24.47 5.10 -19.75
N LYS A 68 25.06 4.17 -19.01
CA LYS A 68 25.48 2.86 -19.54
C LYS A 68 24.29 2.05 -20.10
N TYR A 69 23.09 2.36 -19.68
CA TYR A 69 21.86 1.68 -20.12
C TYR A 69 21.20 2.32 -21.35
N ALA A 70 21.68 3.46 -21.84
CA ALA A 70 21.07 4.17 -22.98
C ALA A 70 21.04 3.33 -24.27
N THR A 71 21.92 2.34 -24.39
CA THR A 71 21.99 1.42 -25.54
C THR A 71 21.63 -0.02 -25.15
N ASP A 72 21.16 -0.24 -23.94
CA ASP A 72 20.83 -1.56 -23.42
C ASP A 72 19.48 -2.06 -24.01
N THR A 73 19.54 -3.13 -24.77
CA THR A 73 18.37 -3.71 -25.45
C THR A 73 17.65 -4.78 -24.66
N ARG A 74 18.10 -5.08 -23.43
CA ARG A 74 17.39 -6.01 -22.54
C ARG A 74 16.02 -5.46 -22.20
N LEU A 75 15.11 -6.36 -21.85
CA LEU A 75 13.82 -5.94 -21.28
C LEU A 75 14.05 -5.23 -19.93
N PHE A 76 13.25 -4.23 -19.67
CA PHE A 76 13.33 -3.42 -18.44
C PHE A 76 13.31 -4.29 -17.17
N ARG A 77 12.37 -5.26 -17.11
CA ARG A 77 12.27 -6.21 -16.00
C ARG A 77 13.56 -7.00 -15.74
N ASP A 78 14.23 -7.46 -16.80
CA ASP A 78 15.43 -8.27 -16.68
C ASP A 78 16.60 -7.46 -16.14
N ALA A 79 16.65 -6.19 -16.51
CA ALA A 79 17.69 -5.27 -16.04
C ALA A 79 17.49 -4.84 -14.59
N VAL A 80 16.25 -4.57 -14.15
CA VAL A 80 15.97 -4.20 -12.75
C VAL A 80 16.16 -5.36 -11.79
N LEU A 81 16.06 -6.62 -12.25
CA LEU A 81 16.27 -7.81 -11.43
C LEU A 81 17.70 -8.35 -11.44
N GLN A 82 18.55 -7.91 -12.37
CA GLN A 82 19.84 -8.54 -12.68
C GLN A 82 20.77 -8.69 -11.46
N ASP A 83 20.87 -7.65 -10.64
CA ASP A 83 21.81 -7.60 -9.51
C ASP A 83 21.10 -7.73 -8.16
N GLY A 84 19.80 -8.05 -8.17
CA GLY A 84 18.95 -8.07 -6.99
C GLY A 84 18.81 -9.45 -6.35
N ILE A 85 18.46 -9.44 -5.07
CA ILE A 85 18.04 -10.64 -4.33
C ILE A 85 16.66 -11.15 -4.76
N PHE A 86 15.88 -10.29 -5.44
CA PHE A 86 14.55 -10.61 -5.93
C PHE A 86 14.63 -11.19 -7.33
N LYS A 87 13.79 -12.19 -7.61
CA LYS A 87 13.79 -12.89 -8.90
C LYS A 87 12.49 -12.76 -9.66
N ASN A 88 11.51 -12.13 -9.05
CA ASN A 88 10.17 -11.99 -9.60
C ASN A 88 9.89 -10.52 -9.92
N PHE A 89 9.37 -10.28 -11.09
CA PHE A 89 8.87 -8.99 -11.53
C PHE A 89 7.45 -9.16 -12.05
N THR A 90 6.51 -8.44 -11.45
CA THR A 90 5.12 -8.43 -11.91
C THR A 90 4.96 -7.36 -12.96
N ASP A 91 4.99 -7.74 -14.23
CA ASP A 91 4.87 -6.84 -15.36
C ASP A 91 3.49 -6.16 -15.40
N SER A 92 3.51 -4.85 -15.55
CA SER A 92 2.32 -4.11 -15.98
C SER A 92 2.18 -4.15 -17.52
N PRO A 93 1.00 -3.85 -18.06
CA PRO A 93 0.84 -3.67 -19.50
C PRO A 93 1.79 -2.62 -20.12
N LEU A 94 2.30 -1.71 -19.29
CA LEU A 94 3.22 -0.65 -19.73
C LEU A 94 4.68 -1.11 -19.82
N THR A 95 5.06 -2.20 -19.13
CA THR A 95 6.47 -2.63 -19.02
C THR A 95 6.77 -3.94 -19.73
N GLN A 96 5.77 -4.69 -20.19
CA GLN A 96 5.93 -6.02 -20.77
C GLN A 96 6.96 -6.09 -21.93
N ASN A 97 6.99 -5.07 -22.77
CA ASN A 97 7.83 -5.04 -23.98
C ASN A 97 8.81 -3.87 -24.00
N ILE A 98 8.96 -3.15 -22.89
CA ILE A 98 9.86 -2.00 -22.78
C ILE A 98 11.29 -2.48 -22.60
N LYS A 99 12.19 -1.92 -23.41
CA LYS A 99 13.63 -2.09 -23.24
C LYS A 99 14.19 -1.04 -22.29
N VAL A 100 15.33 -1.33 -21.70
CA VAL A 100 16.04 -0.36 -20.85
C VAL A 100 16.33 0.92 -21.60
N SER A 101 16.78 0.81 -22.87
CA SER A 101 17.06 1.96 -23.75
C SER A 101 15.84 2.87 -23.95
N ASP A 102 14.62 2.33 -23.89
CA ASP A 102 13.40 3.12 -24.07
C ASP A 102 13.11 4.00 -22.84
N VAL A 103 13.61 3.61 -21.66
CA VAL A 103 13.47 4.35 -20.41
C VAL A 103 14.62 5.33 -20.17
N CYS A 104 15.78 5.09 -20.78
CA CYS A 104 17.00 5.86 -20.55
C CYS A 104 17.36 6.76 -21.75
N ILE A 105 16.39 7.28 -22.48
CA ILE A 105 16.61 7.98 -23.77
C ILE A 105 17.33 9.32 -23.60
N TYR A 106 16.86 10.20 -22.70
CA TYR A 106 17.27 11.60 -22.70
C TYR A 106 18.23 12.00 -21.60
N LYS A 107 17.97 11.62 -20.36
CA LYS A 107 18.77 12.02 -19.20
C LYS A 107 18.92 10.88 -18.20
N PRO A 108 19.65 9.83 -18.57
CA PRO A 108 19.89 8.70 -17.70
C PRO A 108 20.74 9.10 -16.49
N GLY A 109 20.50 8.46 -15.35
CA GLY A 109 21.40 8.54 -14.20
C GLY A 109 21.04 9.56 -13.12
N ASP A 110 19.93 10.26 -13.23
CA ASP A 110 19.59 11.33 -12.29
C ASP A 110 18.52 10.97 -11.25
N VAL A 111 17.71 9.97 -11.48
CA VAL A 111 16.56 9.65 -10.61
C VAL A 111 16.97 9.04 -9.28
N ASN A 112 18.01 8.22 -9.28
CA ASN A 112 18.50 7.54 -8.07
C ASN A 112 19.49 8.37 -7.23
N LYS A 113 19.79 9.60 -7.62
CA LYS A 113 20.68 10.48 -6.86
C LYS A 113 19.97 11.05 -5.64
N ILE A 114 20.67 11.07 -4.51
CA ILE A 114 20.18 11.61 -3.24
C ILE A 114 20.67 13.05 -3.09
N GLY A 115 19.77 13.97 -2.71
CA GLY A 115 20.10 15.36 -2.41
C GLY A 115 19.63 16.36 -3.46
N LYS A 116 20.25 17.56 -3.46
CA LYS A 116 19.88 18.66 -4.37
C LYS A 116 20.10 18.33 -5.86
N GLU A 117 21.03 17.44 -6.13
CA GLU A 117 21.34 16.95 -7.47
C GLU A 117 20.39 15.86 -7.96
N GLY A 118 19.62 15.25 -7.05
CA GLY A 118 18.66 14.19 -7.33
C GLY A 118 17.31 14.68 -7.83
N LYS A 119 17.21 15.93 -8.27
CA LYS A 119 15.99 16.38 -8.92
C LYS A 119 15.87 15.69 -10.27
N THR A 120 14.75 15.01 -10.41
CA THR A 120 14.38 14.26 -11.60
C THR A 120 14.63 15.08 -12.86
N SER A 121 15.56 14.64 -13.65
CA SER A 121 15.77 15.14 -15.00
C SER A 121 15.24 14.15 -16.05
N TRP A 122 14.40 13.22 -15.62
CA TRP A 122 13.72 12.32 -16.54
C TRP A 122 12.87 13.11 -17.50
N ASP A 123 12.85 12.67 -18.74
CA ASP A 123 11.84 13.15 -19.65
C ASP A 123 10.45 12.68 -19.19
N SER A 124 9.45 13.38 -19.67
CA SER A 124 8.06 13.11 -19.26
C SER A 124 7.57 11.71 -19.66
N PHE A 125 8.11 11.13 -20.71
CA PHE A 125 7.70 9.82 -21.19
C PHE A 125 8.20 8.70 -20.27
N SER A 126 9.50 8.68 -19.97
CA SER A 126 10.12 7.69 -19.09
C SER A 126 9.51 7.75 -17.68
N TYR A 127 9.28 8.96 -17.18
CA TYR A 127 8.63 9.19 -15.90
C TYR A 127 7.19 8.65 -15.89
N ALA A 128 6.42 8.97 -16.94
CA ALA A 128 5.02 8.53 -17.05
C ALA A 128 4.88 7.00 -17.12
N ILE A 129 5.77 6.33 -17.85
CA ILE A 129 5.76 4.85 -17.93
C ILE A 129 6.04 4.22 -16.58
N GLN A 130 7.08 4.65 -15.87
CA GLN A 130 7.43 4.09 -14.56
C GLN A 130 6.39 4.43 -13.50
N MET A 131 5.85 5.64 -13.53
CA MET A 131 4.75 6.04 -12.66
C MET A 131 3.49 5.20 -12.92
N GLY A 132 3.14 5.02 -14.19
CA GLY A 132 2.01 4.17 -14.58
C GLY A 132 2.18 2.72 -14.13
N HIS A 133 3.39 2.17 -14.27
CA HIS A 133 3.72 0.83 -13.75
C HIS A 133 3.55 0.75 -12.23
N ASN A 134 4.09 1.71 -11.48
CA ASN A 134 4.00 1.72 -10.03
C ASN A 134 2.53 1.88 -9.55
N VAL A 135 1.74 2.72 -10.23
CA VAL A 135 0.30 2.87 -9.94
C VAL A 135 -0.45 1.58 -10.21
N TRP A 136 -0.22 0.96 -11.38
CA TRP A 136 -0.81 -0.32 -11.73
C TRP A 136 -0.46 -1.40 -10.71
N SER A 137 0.83 -1.51 -10.33
CA SER A 137 1.30 -2.46 -9.34
C SER A 137 0.65 -2.25 -7.98
N HIS A 138 0.46 -0.99 -7.57
CA HIS A 138 -0.22 -0.66 -6.32
C HIS A 138 -1.69 -1.07 -6.33
N ILE A 139 -2.41 -0.79 -7.41
CA ILE A 139 -3.82 -1.17 -7.55
C ILE A 139 -3.97 -2.69 -7.50
N ASN A 140 -3.14 -3.41 -8.25
CA ASN A 140 -3.16 -4.88 -8.26
C ASN A 140 -2.77 -5.47 -6.90
N ALA A 141 -1.83 -4.87 -6.18
CA ALA A 141 -1.47 -5.28 -4.84
C ALA A 141 -2.64 -5.16 -3.85
N VAL A 142 -3.42 -4.08 -3.92
CA VAL A 142 -4.64 -3.93 -3.10
C VAL A 142 -5.68 -4.99 -3.46
N GLN A 143 -5.87 -5.29 -4.74
CA GLN A 143 -6.79 -6.33 -5.19
C GLN A 143 -6.33 -7.71 -4.71
N GLU A 144 -5.03 -8.01 -4.85
CA GLU A 144 -4.44 -9.25 -4.38
C GLU A 144 -4.56 -9.40 -2.85
N ALA A 145 -4.29 -8.35 -2.10
CA ALA A 145 -4.46 -8.32 -0.65
C ALA A 145 -5.89 -8.69 -0.24
N ASN A 146 -6.89 -8.10 -0.89
CA ASN A 146 -8.30 -8.45 -0.64
C ASN A 146 -8.61 -9.90 -1.04
N ARG A 147 -8.06 -10.39 -2.17
CA ARG A 147 -8.21 -11.79 -2.58
C ARG A 147 -7.60 -12.77 -1.57
N GLN A 148 -6.40 -12.48 -1.07
CA GLN A 148 -5.75 -13.29 -0.03
C GLN A 148 -6.59 -13.30 1.25
N TYR A 149 -7.10 -12.15 1.64
CA TYR A 149 -7.98 -12.04 2.80
C TYR A 149 -9.25 -12.87 2.65
N ASP A 150 -9.89 -12.82 1.48
CA ASP A 150 -11.07 -13.64 1.17
C ASP A 150 -10.75 -15.15 1.18
N ASN A 151 -9.50 -15.52 0.91
CA ASN A 151 -8.97 -16.88 1.03
C ASN A 151 -8.45 -17.23 2.45
N ASN A 152 -8.83 -16.44 3.47
CA ASN A 152 -8.45 -16.61 4.87
C ASN A 152 -6.97 -16.38 5.20
N VAL A 153 -6.21 -15.73 4.32
CA VAL A 153 -4.89 -15.20 4.68
C VAL A 153 -5.10 -13.84 5.35
N ILE A 154 -5.42 -13.86 6.64
CA ILE A 154 -5.78 -12.65 7.39
C ILE A 154 -4.53 -12.04 8.01
N PRO A 155 -4.22 -10.75 7.74
CA PRO A 155 -3.06 -10.08 8.34
C PRO A 155 -3.13 -10.10 9.86
N ALA A 156 -1.99 -10.28 10.50
CA ALA A 156 -1.91 -10.30 11.97
C ALA A 156 -2.49 -9.04 12.61
N MET A 157 -2.35 -7.88 11.96
CA MET A 157 -2.95 -6.62 12.39
C MET A 157 -4.47 -6.67 12.56
N LEU A 158 -5.15 -7.53 11.79
CA LEU A 158 -6.62 -7.66 11.77
C LEU A 158 -7.12 -8.84 12.62
N VAL A 159 -6.28 -9.34 13.52
CA VAL A 159 -6.60 -10.44 14.43
C VAL A 159 -6.14 -10.07 15.83
N ASP A 160 -7.01 -10.18 16.81
CA ASP A 160 -6.63 -10.17 18.22
C ASP A 160 -6.41 -11.61 18.68
N GLU A 161 -5.18 -11.95 19.00
CA GLU A 161 -4.76 -13.29 19.45
C GLU A 161 -4.82 -13.44 20.99
N SER A 162 -5.30 -12.41 21.73
CA SER A 162 -5.17 -12.33 23.18
C SER A 162 -6.05 -13.31 23.96
N PHE A 163 -7.17 -13.78 23.37
CA PHE A 163 -8.08 -14.75 23.99
C PHE A 163 -8.61 -15.76 22.96
N ASP A 164 -9.81 -15.54 22.40
CA ASP A 164 -10.51 -16.48 21.54
C ASP A 164 -10.27 -16.23 20.05
N ARG A 165 -9.18 -15.58 19.69
CA ARG A 165 -8.85 -15.17 18.31
C ARG A 165 -9.99 -14.40 17.65
N ILE A 166 -10.10 -13.11 17.97
CA ILE A 166 -11.10 -12.21 17.45
C ILE A 166 -10.63 -11.62 16.12
N TYR A 167 -11.46 -11.73 15.11
CA TYR A 167 -11.18 -11.14 13.80
C TYR A 167 -11.83 -9.78 13.65
N PHE A 168 -11.10 -8.84 13.04
CA PHE A 168 -11.59 -7.49 12.75
C PHE A 168 -12.93 -7.50 12.02
N LYS A 169 -13.10 -8.37 11.02
CA LYS A 169 -14.34 -8.51 10.25
C LYS A 169 -15.56 -8.82 11.13
N ASP A 170 -15.39 -9.65 12.16
CA ASP A 170 -16.51 -10.07 13.02
C ASP A 170 -16.93 -8.92 13.93
N VAL A 171 -15.96 -8.12 14.41
CA VAL A 171 -16.23 -6.91 15.20
C VAL A 171 -16.92 -5.84 14.34
N VAL A 172 -16.45 -5.61 13.12
CA VAL A 172 -17.08 -4.69 12.15
C VAL A 172 -18.50 -5.13 11.84
N GLU A 173 -18.70 -6.42 11.60
CA GLU A 173 -20.03 -6.98 11.33
C GLU A 173 -20.95 -6.77 12.53
N ALA A 174 -20.50 -7.03 13.75
CA ALA A 174 -21.31 -6.81 14.97
C ALA A 174 -21.71 -5.34 15.16
N ILE A 175 -20.83 -4.40 14.82
CA ILE A 175 -21.13 -2.96 14.90
C ILE A 175 -22.23 -2.57 13.91
N PHE A 176 -22.13 -3.03 12.65
CA PHE A 176 -23.05 -2.60 11.59
C PHE A 176 -24.30 -3.46 11.46
N ALA A 177 -24.36 -4.65 12.08
CA ALA A 177 -25.52 -5.51 12.06
C ALA A 177 -26.68 -5.02 12.96
N THR A 178 -26.45 -4.03 13.80
CA THR A 178 -27.46 -3.45 14.68
C THR A 178 -27.87 -2.06 14.22
N ASP A 179 -29.18 -1.78 14.31
CA ASP A 179 -29.73 -0.43 14.12
C ASP A 179 -29.73 0.39 15.42
N ASN A 180 -29.34 -0.23 16.55
CA ASN A 180 -29.28 0.43 17.83
C ASN A 180 -27.89 1.03 18.08
N ARG A 181 -27.83 2.36 18.17
CA ARG A 181 -26.59 3.10 18.40
C ARG A 181 -25.87 2.71 19.70
N ASP A 182 -26.64 2.48 20.77
CA ASP A 182 -26.04 2.17 22.08
C ASP A 182 -25.43 0.77 22.07
N THR A 183 -26.04 -0.17 21.37
CA THR A 183 -25.50 -1.51 21.15
C THR A 183 -24.21 -1.44 20.31
N ALA A 184 -24.23 -0.66 19.23
CA ALA A 184 -23.03 -0.48 18.40
C ALA A 184 -21.87 0.16 19.19
N ASN A 185 -22.16 1.19 20.01
CA ASN A 185 -21.18 1.83 20.89
C ASN A 185 -20.63 0.86 21.94
N ALA A 186 -21.45 0.01 22.52
CA ALA A 186 -21.00 -1.01 23.47
C ALA A 186 -19.99 -1.97 22.85
N VAL A 187 -20.21 -2.41 21.60
CA VAL A 187 -19.24 -3.23 20.85
C VAL A 187 -17.93 -2.46 20.61
N ILE A 188 -18.02 -1.19 20.22
CA ILE A 188 -16.83 -0.34 20.02
C ILE A 188 -16.02 -0.21 21.31
N GLU A 189 -16.68 0.02 22.45
CA GLU A 189 -16.03 0.13 23.76
C GLU A 189 -15.41 -1.19 24.20
N GLU A 190 -16.12 -2.31 24.05
CA GLU A 190 -15.63 -3.65 24.38
C GLU A 190 -14.32 -3.98 23.69
N PHE A 191 -14.24 -3.67 22.39
CA PHE A 191 -13.03 -3.94 21.58
C PHE A 191 -12.07 -2.75 21.48
N SER A 192 -12.15 -1.77 22.41
CA SER A 192 -11.35 -0.54 22.37
C SER A 192 -9.85 -0.78 22.27
N LYS A 193 -9.29 -1.75 22.99
CA LYS A 193 -7.86 -2.09 22.94
C LYS A 193 -7.45 -2.60 21.55
N PHE A 194 -8.28 -3.39 20.90
CA PHE A 194 -8.05 -3.89 19.56
C PHE A 194 -8.04 -2.75 18.54
N TRP A 195 -9.04 -1.85 18.58
CA TRP A 195 -9.05 -0.66 17.73
C TRP A 195 -7.81 0.20 17.90
N MET A 196 -7.41 0.43 19.14
CA MET A 196 -6.23 1.25 19.44
C MET A 196 -4.94 0.60 18.92
N SER A 197 -4.82 -0.73 18.95
CA SER A 197 -3.68 -1.43 18.38
C SER A 197 -3.62 -1.26 16.86
N ILE A 198 -4.75 -1.37 16.17
CA ILE A 198 -4.85 -1.16 14.73
C ILE A 198 -4.50 0.28 14.36
N ILE A 199 -5.06 1.27 15.06
CA ILE A 199 -4.76 2.70 14.85
C ILE A 199 -3.28 2.98 15.03
N GLY A 200 -2.62 2.37 16.02
CA GLY A 200 -1.19 2.48 16.26
C GLY A 200 -0.31 2.00 15.08
N THR A 201 -0.85 1.16 14.19
CA THR A 201 -0.15 0.70 12.97
C THR A 201 -0.18 1.70 11.83
N ARG A 202 -1.02 2.73 11.90
CA ARG A 202 -1.10 3.80 10.89
C ARG A 202 0.25 4.50 10.87
N GLY A 203 1.01 4.30 9.81
CA GLY A 203 2.44 4.63 9.73
C GLY A 203 2.80 5.99 10.30
N ALA A 204 4.01 6.07 10.85
CA ALA A 204 4.58 7.30 11.36
C ALA A 204 4.59 8.37 10.26
N VAL A 205 3.93 9.48 10.50
CA VAL A 205 4.08 10.68 9.70
C VAL A 205 5.41 11.31 10.13
N GLY A 206 6.45 11.10 9.35
CA GLY A 206 7.79 11.55 9.68
C GLY A 206 8.49 10.69 10.75
N LYS A 207 9.60 11.19 11.29
CA LYS A 207 10.43 10.51 12.30
C LYS A 207 9.82 10.45 13.70
N LYS A 208 8.61 10.98 13.91
CA LYS A 208 7.93 10.96 15.21
C LYS A 208 6.94 9.81 15.23
N THR A 209 7.19 8.87 16.10
CA THR A 209 6.18 7.89 16.53
C THR A 209 5.14 8.70 17.30
N VAL A 210 4.03 8.99 16.67
CA VAL A 210 2.90 9.64 17.34
C VAL A 210 2.25 8.56 18.20
N ASN A 211 2.24 8.75 19.48
CA ASN A 211 1.59 7.84 20.41
C ASN A 211 0.09 7.86 20.09
N ALA A 212 -0.51 6.70 19.80
CA ALA A 212 -1.91 6.60 19.39
C ALA A 212 -2.86 7.26 20.40
N THR A 213 -2.51 7.20 21.68
CA THR A 213 -3.24 7.83 22.78
C THR A 213 -3.24 9.36 22.67
N THR A 214 -2.14 9.97 22.23
CA THR A 214 -2.02 11.43 22.11
C THR A 214 -2.79 11.96 20.89
N GLN A 215 -2.91 11.18 19.83
CA GLN A 215 -3.73 11.58 18.67
C GLN A 215 -5.22 11.58 18.95
N PHE A 216 -5.69 10.71 19.84
CA PHE A 216 -7.10 10.62 20.17
C PHE A 216 -7.54 11.71 21.16
N SER A 217 -6.72 12.05 22.15
CA SER A 217 -7.02 13.16 23.07
C SER A 217 -7.18 14.48 22.32
N ASN A 218 -6.30 14.76 21.36
CA ASN A 218 -6.36 16.01 20.59
C ASN A 218 -7.55 16.08 19.61
N LEU A 219 -8.13 14.96 19.20
CA LEU A 219 -9.29 14.93 18.30
C LEU A 219 -10.62 15.25 19.00
N PHE A 220 -10.66 15.13 20.34
CA PHE A 220 -11.85 15.36 21.14
C PHE A 220 -11.76 16.61 22.01
N GLU A 221 -10.60 17.26 22.10
CA GLU A 221 -10.41 18.50 22.85
C GLU A 221 -10.69 19.77 22.02
N GLU A 222 -10.92 19.64 20.72
CA GLU A 222 -11.22 20.78 19.81
C GLU A 222 -12.71 20.83 19.38
N VAL A 223 -13.64 20.35 20.21
CA VAL A 223 -15.08 20.52 19.97
C VAL A 223 -15.72 21.27 21.11
#